data_6650ae4544881a6b3b6129c80103149d
#
_entry.id   6650ae4544881a6b3b6129c80103149d
#
_cell.length_a   1.000
_cell.length_b   1.000
_cell.length_c   1.000
_cell.angle_alpha   90.00
_cell.angle_beta   90.00
_cell.angle_gamma   90.00
#
_symmetry.space_group_name_H-M   'P 1'
#
loop_
_entity.id
_entity.type
_entity.pdbx_description
1 polymer ?
#
loop_
_entity_poly.entity_id
_entity_poly.type
_entity_poly.pdbx_seq_one_letter_code
_entity_poly.pdbx_strand_id
1 'polypeptide(L)'
;ERPGGMLRYGIPSFKLEKNVIDAEIDILRELGVDIRCGVEVGKDVTLAELRRQGYRAFYIAIGCQGGRPAGVPGEDAAGIETAVHLLRTVGGDESRKMTGKTVVIGGGNVAIDAARVSLRCGSDGVTMVCLEPRDKMPASPEEIAEAEEEGTKITCGYGPKEFLSENGHVTAVVLKKCTGLYNAEGRFAPTYDENDTITLPCGNVVLSIGQCIEWGDLLNGEAVQLGRGQGAVADALTYQTAQPDIFVGGDVYTGPRFAI
;
A
#
# COMPACT_ATOMS: atom_id res chain seq x y z
N GLU A 1 1.01 2.04 17.80
CA GLU A 1 2.05 2.07 16.76
C GLU A 1 3.22 2.96 17.18
N ARG A 2 4.38 2.75 16.55
CA ARG A 2 5.55 3.64 16.68
C ARG A 2 5.45 4.77 15.65
N PRO A 3 6.07 5.94 15.88
CA PRO A 3 6.10 7.01 14.90
C PRO A 3 6.98 6.64 13.69
N GLY A 4 6.74 7.27 12.54
CA GLY A 4 7.49 7.06 11.30
C GLY A 4 6.65 6.65 10.09
N GLY A 5 5.36 6.32 10.29
CA GLY A 5 4.43 6.04 9.18
C GLY A 5 4.98 5.04 8.16
N MET A 6 4.83 5.34 6.86
CA MET A 6 5.27 4.47 5.77
C MET A 6 6.79 4.27 5.72
N LEU A 7 7.61 5.19 6.23
CA LEU A 7 9.06 4.99 6.35
C LEU A 7 9.37 3.78 7.26
N ARG A 8 8.57 3.61 8.32
CA ARG A 8 8.73 2.48 9.25
C ARG A 8 8.01 1.22 8.79
N TYR A 9 6.76 1.36 8.36
CA TYR A 9 5.87 0.23 8.14
C TYR A 9 5.74 -0.21 6.67
N GLY A 10 6.10 0.65 5.72
CA GLY A 10 6.03 0.36 4.30
C GLY A 10 7.38 0.03 3.68
N ILE A 11 8.44 0.75 4.04
CA ILE A 11 9.77 0.54 3.48
C ILE A 11 10.48 -0.59 4.25
N PRO A 12 10.95 -1.66 3.59
CA PRO A 12 11.66 -2.76 4.25
C PRO A 12 12.96 -2.31 4.93
N SER A 13 13.34 -3.00 6.03
CA SER A 13 14.55 -2.65 6.80
C SER A 13 15.85 -2.78 6.00
N PHE A 14 15.90 -3.63 4.98
CA PHE A 14 17.07 -3.74 4.11
C PHE A 14 17.24 -2.55 3.15
N LYS A 15 16.23 -1.68 3.01
CA LYS A 15 16.31 -0.39 2.28
C LYS A 15 16.47 0.80 3.21
N LEU A 16 15.80 0.77 4.36
CA LEU A 16 15.84 1.86 5.35
C LEU A 16 15.84 1.27 6.76
N GLU A 17 16.99 1.31 7.41
CA GLU A 17 17.15 0.85 8.78
C GLU A 17 16.28 1.68 9.75
N LYS A 18 15.60 0.99 10.68
CA LYS A 18 14.62 1.63 11.56
C LYS A 18 15.24 2.54 12.62
N ASN A 19 16.50 2.31 13.00
CA ASN A 19 17.28 3.18 13.89
C ASN A 19 17.50 4.58 13.30
N VAL A 20 17.65 4.70 11.98
CA VAL A 20 17.75 6.02 11.30
C VAL A 20 16.46 6.81 11.51
N ILE A 21 15.30 6.15 11.37
CA ILE A 21 13.99 6.79 11.61
C ILE A 21 13.85 7.19 13.08
N ASP A 22 14.28 6.33 14.01
CA ASP A 22 14.23 6.64 15.44
C ASP A 22 15.10 7.87 15.80
N ALA A 23 16.30 7.99 15.24
CA ALA A 23 17.17 9.13 15.45
C ALA A 23 16.56 10.45 14.95
N GLU A 24 15.93 10.45 13.77
CA GLU A 24 15.23 11.63 13.24
C GLU A 24 14.02 12.03 14.10
N ILE A 25 13.29 11.04 14.62
CA ILE A 25 12.14 11.30 15.50
C ILE A 25 12.59 11.85 16.84
N ASP A 26 13.72 11.38 17.38
CA ASP A 26 14.25 11.87 18.64
C ASP A 26 14.66 13.36 18.55
N ILE A 27 15.20 13.80 17.40
CA ILE A 27 15.44 15.22 17.14
C ILE A 27 14.15 16.04 17.27
N LEU A 28 13.04 15.55 16.69
CA LEU A 28 11.75 16.24 16.80
C LEU A 28 11.26 16.33 18.26
N ARG A 29 11.48 15.29 19.05
CA ARG A 29 11.15 15.28 20.48
C ARG A 29 12.00 16.29 21.27
N GLU A 30 13.29 16.36 20.98
CA GLU A 30 14.19 17.35 21.60
C GLU A 30 13.82 18.80 21.24
N LEU A 31 13.25 19.01 20.06
CA LEU A 31 12.66 20.29 19.64
C LEU A 31 11.34 20.61 20.31
N GLY A 32 10.81 19.74 21.18
CA GLY A 32 9.60 19.97 21.96
C GLY A 32 8.30 19.48 21.28
N VAL A 33 8.40 18.66 20.23
CA VAL A 33 7.21 18.04 19.61
C VAL A 33 6.69 16.94 20.52
N ASP A 34 5.43 17.06 20.96
CA ASP A 34 4.72 16.02 21.73
C ASP A 34 4.15 14.96 20.76
N ILE A 35 4.74 13.78 20.75
CA ILE A 35 4.33 12.66 19.89
C ILE A 35 3.55 11.64 20.71
N ARG A 36 2.25 11.54 20.46
CA ARG A 36 1.34 10.62 21.13
C ARG A 36 1.01 9.44 20.23
N CYS A 37 1.53 8.27 20.57
CA CYS A 37 1.24 7.02 19.90
C CYS A 37 0.07 6.28 20.55
N GLY A 38 -0.56 5.36 19.80
CA GLY A 38 -1.68 4.57 20.31
C GLY A 38 -2.97 5.37 20.50
N VAL A 39 -3.09 6.51 19.82
CA VAL A 39 -4.30 7.35 19.83
C VAL A 39 -4.83 7.45 18.41
N GLU A 40 -6.07 7.05 18.19
CA GLU A 40 -6.78 7.15 16.93
C GLU A 40 -7.75 8.34 16.97
N VAL A 41 -7.42 9.39 16.22
CA VAL A 41 -8.28 10.57 16.11
C VAL A 41 -9.53 10.21 15.28
N GLY A 42 -10.69 10.54 15.82
CA GLY A 42 -12.00 10.11 15.32
C GLY A 42 -12.63 9.03 16.19
N LYS A 43 -11.81 8.21 16.88
CA LYS A 43 -12.27 7.13 17.74
C LYS A 43 -11.95 7.38 19.23
N ASP A 44 -10.66 7.52 19.57
CA ASP A 44 -10.22 7.74 20.96
C ASP A 44 -10.37 9.21 21.38
N VAL A 45 -10.21 10.12 20.43
CA VAL A 45 -10.40 11.56 20.57
C VAL A 45 -10.88 12.16 19.26
N THR A 46 -11.82 13.08 19.30
CA THR A 46 -12.34 13.77 18.12
C THR A 46 -11.63 15.10 17.88
N LEU A 47 -11.68 15.63 16.65
CA LEU A 47 -11.20 16.98 16.35
C LEU A 47 -11.95 18.03 17.16
N ALA A 48 -13.25 17.83 17.40
CA ALA A 48 -14.06 18.70 18.25
C ALA A 48 -13.56 18.73 19.71
N GLU A 49 -13.14 17.60 20.25
CA GLU A 49 -12.54 17.53 21.58
C GLU A 49 -11.17 18.18 21.65
N LEU A 50 -10.34 17.99 20.63
CA LEU A 50 -9.05 18.68 20.53
C LEU A 50 -9.22 20.21 20.46
N ARG A 51 -10.23 20.72 19.74
CA ARG A 51 -10.57 22.16 19.75
C ARG A 51 -10.93 22.65 21.16
N ARG A 52 -11.69 21.87 21.93
CA ARG A 52 -12.02 22.21 23.33
C ARG A 52 -10.79 22.22 24.25
N GLN A 53 -9.77 21.41 23.94
CA GLN A 53 -8.48 21.39 24.63
C GLN A 53 -7.57 22.57 24.25
N GLY A 54 -7.97 23.41 23.27
CA GLY A 54 -7.28 24.63 22.88
C GLY A 54 -6.46 24.54 21.60
N TYR A 55 -6.48 23.40 20.90
CA TYR A 55 -5.85 23.31 19.58
C TYR A 55 -6.60 24.18 18.57
N ARG A 56 -5.87 24.95 17.77
CA ARG A 56 -6.41 25.98 16.86
C ARG A 56 -6.32 25.61 15.38
N ALA A 57 -5.45 24.68 15.02
CA ALA A 57 -5.30 24.19 13.66
C ALA A 57 -4.90 22.72 13.66
N PHE A 58 -5.28 22.02 12.60
CA PHE A 58 -5.04 20.60 12.41
C PHE A 58 -4.40 20.38 11.05
N TYR A 59 -3.28 19.68 11.01
CA TYR A 59 -2.66 19.26 9.77
C TYR A 59 -2.79 17.75 9.63
N ILE A 60 -3.58 17.31 8.65
CA ILE A 60 -3.87 15.89 8.43
C ILE A 60 -2.89 15.34 7.39
N ALA A 61 -2.05 14.42 7.81
CA ALA A 61 -1.02 13.78 6.99
C ALA A 61 -0.96 12.27 7.25
N ILE A 62 -2.13 11.61 7.28
CA ILE A 62 -2.27 10.18 7.59
C ILE A 62 -1.77 9.25 6.49
N GLY A 63 -1.45 9.76 5.31
CA GLY A 63 -0.95 8.99 4.18
C GLY A 63 -2.00 8.05 3.55
N CYS A 64 -1.54 7.06 2.79
CA CYS A 64 -2.34 6.00 2.17
C CYS A 64 -1.97 4.66 2.80
N GLN A 65 -2.62 4.31 3.93
CA GLN A 65 -2.30 3.13 4.74
C GLN A 65 -3.09 1.88 4.33
N GLY A 66 -4.14 2.02 3.51
CA GLY A 66 -4.94 0.91 3.01
C GLY A 66 -4.41 0.35 1.69
N GLY A 67 -4.60 -0.95 1.49
CA GLY A 67 -4.36 -1.61 0.20
C GLY A 67 -5.66 -1.77 -0.59
N ARG A 68 -5.58 -1.71 -1.92
CA ARG A 68 -6.74 -1.91 -2.78
C ARG A 68 -7.02 -3.38 -3.02
N PRO A 69 -8.29 -3.81 -2.96
CA PRO A 69 -8.70 -5.15 -3.36
C PRO A 69 -8.61 -5.32 -4.88
N ALA A 70 -8.46 -6.57 -5.33
CA ALA A 70 -8.48 -6.91 -6.75
C ALA A 70 -9.92 -6.92 -7.32
N GLY A 71 -10.91 -7.17 -6.48
CA GLY A 71 -12.31 -7.23 -6.86
C GLY A 71 -12.65 -8.45 -7.71
N VAL A 72 -11.94 -9.56 -7.50
CA VAL A 72 -12.18 -10.82 -8.23
C VAL A 72 -12.64 -11.93 -7.29
N PRO A 73 -13.33 -12.98 -7.79
CA PRO A 73 -13.80 -14.09 -6.97
C PRO A 73 -12.68 -14.75 -6.17
N GLY A 74 -12.99 -15.14 -4.93
CA GLY A 74 -12.10 -15.88 -4.04
C GLY A 74 -11.09 -15.01 -3.27
N GLU A 75 -11.19 -13.68 -3.34
CA GLU A 75 -10.26 -12.75 -2.70
C GLU A 75 -10.31 -12.77 -1.16
N ASP A 76 -11.37 -13.28 -0.58
CA ASP A 76 -11.59 -13.44 0.86
C ASP A 76 -10.94 -14.68 1.46
N ALA A 77 -10.28 -15.51 0.64
CA ALA A 77 -9.60 -16.72 1.11
C ALA A 77 -8.39 -16.37 2.01
N ALA A 78 -8.18 -17.19 3.03
CA ALA A 78 -6.97 -17.10 3.85
C ALA A 78 -5.71 -17.27 2.99
N GLY A 79 -4.64 -16.57 3.34
CA GLY A 79 -3.40 -16.52 2.55
C GLY A 79 -3.38 -15.42 1.50
N ILE A 80 -4.45 -14.62 1.36
CA ILE A 80 -4.49 -13.43 0.53
C ILE A 80 -4.42 -12.18 1.41
N GLU A 81 -3.48 -11.30 1.13
CA GLU A 81 -3.32 -10.05 1.86
C GLU A 81 -2.82 -8.92 0.94
N THR A 82 -2.94 -7.68 1.37
CA THR A 82 -2.37 -6.55 0.64
C THR A 82 -0.89 -6.38 0.93
N ALA A 83 -0.14 -5.80 -0.01
CA ALA A 83 1.29 -5.50 0.18
C ALA A 83 1.52 -4.57 1.38
N VAL A 84 0.64 -3.60 1.59
CA VAL A 84 0.72 -2.69 2.75
C VAL A 84 0.60 -3.47 4.06
N HIS A 85 -0.33 -4.43 4.14
CA HIS A 85 -0.51 -5.27 5.32
C HIS A 85 0.71 -6.18 5.56
N LEU A 86 1.22 -6.85 4.52
CA LEU A 86 2.42 -7.67 4.60
C LEU A 86 3.62 -6.86 5.11
N LEU A 87 3.93 -5.73 4.44
CA LEU A 87 5.08 -4.90 4.77
C LEU A 87 4.98 -4.34 6.18
N ARG A 88 3.78 -3.88 6.59
CA ARG A 88 3.51 -3.39 7.94
C ARG A 88 3.73 -4.47 9.00
N THR A 89 3.23 -5.67 8.76
CA THR A 89 3.37 -6.79 9.70
C THR A 89 4.83 -7.19 9.86
N VAL A 90 5.57 -7.32 8.75
CA VAL A 90 6.99 -7.65 8.78
C VAL A 90 7.83 -6.50 9.35
N GLY A 91 7.49 -5.25 9.02
CA GLY A 91 8.15 -4.07 9.60
C GLY A 91 7.94 -3.95 11.12
N GLY A 92 6.91 -4.57 11.67
CA GLY A 92 6.65 -4.68 13.11
C GLY A 92 7.27 -5.93 13.76
N ASP A 93 7.36 -7.02 13.01
CA ASP A 93 7.92 -8.32 13.45
C ASP A 93 8.62 -9.03 12.28
N GLU A 94 9.91 -8.87 12.18
CA GLU A 94 10.76 -9.49 11.15
C GLU A 94 10.90 -11.02 11.32
N SER A 95 10.40 -11.59 12.42
CA SER A 95 10.40 -13.04 12.63
C SER A 95 9.27 -13.76 11.87
N ARG A 96 8.34 -13.03 11.27
CA ARG A 96 7.24 -13.57 10.48
C ARG A 96 7.74 -14.56 9.43
N LYS A 97 7.10 -15.71 9.33
CA LYS A 97 7.41 -16.74 8.34
C LYS A 97 6.25 -16.91 7.36
N MET A 98 6.62 -17.19 6.13
CA MET A 98 5.72 -17.59 5.06
C MET A 98 6.11 -18.98 4.57
N THR A 99 5.13 -19.84 4.34
CA THR A 99 5.35 -21.20 3.81
C THR A 99 4.64 -21.32 2.45
N GLY A 100 5.19 -22.15 1.58
CA GLY A 100 4.65 -22.33 0.24
C GLY A 100 5.06 -21.19 -0.72
N LYS A 101 4.57 -21.29 -1.94
CA LYS A 101 4.85 -20.30 -3.00
C LYS A 101 3.98 -19.06 -2.80
N THR A 102 4.52 -17.90 -3.15
CA THR A 102 3.82 -16.62 -3.12
C THR A 102 3.65 -16.05 -4.53
N VAL A 103 2.46 -15.56 -4.84
CA VAL A 103 2.20 -14.75 -6.04
C VAL A 103 1.96 -13.31 -5.59
N VAL A 104 2.73 -12.37 -6.14
CA VAL A 104 2.57 -10.93 -5.90
C VAL A 104 1.90 -10.32 -7.12
N ILE A 105 0.74 -9.70 -6.95
CA ILE A 105 -0.01 -9.05 -8.03
C ILE A 105 0.31 -7.55 -8.03
N GLY A 106 1.01 -7.07 -9.05
CA GLY A 106 1.39 -5.67 -9.21
C GLY A 106 2.77 -5.53 -9.88
N GLY A 107 3.06 -4.35 -10.46
CA GLY A 107 4.29 -4.08 -11.23
C GLY A 107 5.10 -2.88 -10.73
N GLY A 108 4.71 -2.25 -9.62
CA GLY A 108 5.41 -1.08 -9.05
C GLY A 108 6.44 -1.45 -7.98
N ASN A 109 7.17 -0.44 -7.47
CA ASN A 109 8.22 -0.64 -6.44
C ASN A 109 7.69 -1.32 -5.16
N VAL A 110 6.44 -1.04 -4.76
CA VAL A 110 5.83 -1.71 -3.60
C VAL A 110 5.63 -3.21 -3.85
N ALA A 111 5.37 -3.62 -5.11
CA ALA A 111 5.30 -5.04 -5.47
C ALA A 111 6.68 -5.70 -5.42
N ILE A 112 7.72 -5.00 -5.84
CA ILE A 112 9.11 -5.43 -5.68
C ILE A 112 9.45 -5.63 -4.20
N ASP A 113 9.13 -4.66 -3.36
CA ASP A 113 9.36 -4.76 -1.91
C ASP A 113 8.63 -5.95 -1.30
N ALA A 114 7.35 -6.14 -1.66
CA ALA A 114 6.55 -7.26 -1.18
C ALA A 114 7.12 -8.62 -1.65
N ALA A 115 7.61 -8.71 -2.88
CA ALA A 115 8.23 -9.91 -3.42
C ALA A 115 9.52 -10.27 -2.67
N ARG A 116 10.40 -9.29 -2.49
CA ARG A 116 11.69 -9.47 -1.78
C ARG A 116 11.47 -9.79 -0.30
N VAL A 117 10.50 -9.14 0.35
CA VAL A 117 10.11 -9.45 1.73
C VAL A 117 9.54 -10.86 1.83
N SER A 118 8.69 -11.30 0.90
CA SER A 118 8.14 -12.66 0.89
C SER A 118 9.23 -13.73 0.82
N LEU A 119 10.28 -13.53 -0.01
CA LEU A 119 11.45 -14.42 -0.07
C LEU A 119 12.17 -14.47 1.28
N ARG A 120 12.42 -13.31 1.92
CA ARG A 120 13.09 -13.22 3.23
C ARG A 120 12.26 -13.83 4.36
N CYS A 121 10.94 -13.80 4.23
CA CYS A 121 10.04 -14.51 5.15
C CYS A 121 10.02 -16.03 4.95
N GLY A 122 10.72 -16.55 3.95
CA GLY A 122 10.89 -17.99 3.74
C GLY A 122 9.89 -18.62 2.77
N SER A 123 9.25 -17.82 1.88
CA SER A 123 8.44 -18.38 0.79
C SER A 123 9.29 -19.29 -0.11
N ASP A 124 8.73 -20.45 -0.50
CA ASP A 124 9.41 -21.47 -1.33
C ASP A 124 9.68 -21.00 -2.79
N GLY A 125 9.24 -19.81 -3.13
CA GLY A 125 9.45 -19.13 -4.38
C GLY A 125 8.40 -18.05 -4.60
N VAL A 126 8.81 -16.96 -5.24
CA VAL A 126 7.95 -15.81 -5.49
C VAL A 126 7.82 -15.58 -6.99
N THR A 127 6.57 -15.41 -7.45
CA THR A 127 6.26 -14.97 -8.80
C THR A 127 5.50 -13.64 -8.73
N MET A 128 6.08 -12.60 -9.30
CA MET A 128 5.42 -11.31 -9.46
C MET A 128 4.66 -11.30 -10.80
N VAL A 129 3.43 -10.78 -10.79
CA VAL A 129 2.56 -10.71 -11.98
C VAL A 129 2.11 -9.27 -12.16
N CYS A 130 2.27 -8.72 -13.37
CA CYS A 130 1.83 -7.37 -13.69
C CYS A 130 1.12 -7.28 -15.04
N LEU A 131 0.31 -6.25 -15.20
CA LEU A 131 -0.44 -5.99 -16.44
C LEU A 131 0.44 -5.48 -17.55
N GLU A 132 1.46 -4.72 -17.18
CA GLU A 132 2.38 -4.05 -18.09
C GLU A 132 3.32 -5.05 -18.79
N PRO A 133 3.75 -4.76 -20.02
CA PRO A 133 4.90 -5.42 -20.61
C PRO A 133 6.19 -5.06 -19.84
N ARG A 134 7.21 -5.89 -19.97
CA ARG A 134 8.45 -5.79 -19.19
C ARG A 134 9.10 -4.39 -19.25
N ASP A 135 9.14 -3.80 -20.41
CA ASP A 135 9.76 -2.51 -20.70
C ASP A 135 8.93 -1.31 -20.21
N LYS A 136 7.71 -1.55 -19.71
CA LYS A 136 6.77 -0.53 -19.21
C LYS A 136 6.34 -0.76 -17.78
N MET A 137 7.02 -1.62 -17.06
CA MET A 137 6.74 -1.82 -15.64
C MET A 137 6.92 -0.51 -14.88
N PRO A 138 6.02 -0.18 -13.93
CA PRO A 138 6.14 1.07 -13.14
C PRO A 138 7.30 1.06 -12.13
N ALA A 139 7.82 -0.11 -11.76
CA ALA A 139 9.00 -0.22 -10.90
C ALA A 139 10.27 0.25 -11.63
N SER A 140 11.23 0.79 -10.88
CA SER A 140 12.50 1.20 -11.47
C SER A 140 13.29 0.00 -11.97
N PRO A 141 14.11 0.17 -13.04
CA PRO A 141 14.91 -0.94 -13.59
C PRO A 141 15.84 -1.57 -12.57
N GLU A 142 16.41 -0.78 -11.67
CA GLU A 142 17.31 -1.23 -10.60
C GLU A 142 16.57 -2.14 -9.62
N GLU A 143 15.40 -1.74 -9.17
CA GLU A 143 14.56 -2.51 -8.25
C GLU A 143 14.13 -3.85 -8.87
N ILE A 144 13.80 -3.82 -10.16
CA ILE A 144 13.43 -5.02 -10.91
C ILE A 144 14.63 -5.99 -11.00
N ALA A 145 15.83 -5.48 -11.31
CA ALA A 145 17.04 -6.29 -11.40
C ALA A 145 17.38 -6.93 -10.04
N GLU A 146 17.34 -6.15 -8.96
CA GLU A 146 17.57 -6.66 -7.59
C GLU A 146 16.58 -7.77 -7.19
N ALA A 147 15.31 -7.63 -7.55
CA ALA A 147 14.31 -8.66 -7.26
C ALA A 147 14.57 -9.96 -8.02
N GLU A 148 15.00 -9.88 -9.29
CA GLU A 148 15.36 -11.05 -10.09
C GLU A 148 16.64 -11.71 -9.59
N GLU A 149 17.65 -10.94 -9.21
CA GLU A 149 18.89 -11.46 -8.60
C GLU A 149 18.61 -12.23 -7.30
N GLU A 150 17.61 -11.79 -6.52
CA GLU A 150 17.14 -12.50 -5.32
C GLU A 150 16.26 -13.73 -5.63
N GLY A 151 15.93 -13.98 -6.91
CA GLY A 151 15.17 -15.15 -7.34
C GLY A 151 13.68 -14.95 -7.56
N THR A 152 13.18 -13.70 -7.55
CA THR A 152 11.81 -13.40 -7.95
C THR A 152 11.61 -13.66 -9.44
N LYS A 153 10.58 -14.42 -9.82
CA LYS A 153 10.15 -14.56 -11.20
C LYS A 153 9.15 -13.48 -11.56
N ILE A 154 9.23 -12.94 -12.77
CA ILE A 154 8.32 -11.90 -13.24
C ILE A 154 7.54 -12.37 -14.45
N THR A 155 6.20 -12.32 -14.37
CA THR A 155 5.26 -12.64 -15.44
C THR A 155 4.51 -11.37 -15.83
N CYS A 156 4.76 -10.88 -17.04
CA CYS A 156 4.19 -9.64 -17.56
C CYS A 156 2.96 -9.90 -18.45
N GLY A 157 2.06 -8.91 -18.51
CA GLY A 157 0.91 -8.92 -19.41
C GLY A 157 -0.24 -9.81 -18.93
N TYR A 158 -0.37 -10.04 -17.62
CA TYR A 158 -1.46 -10.78 -17.02
C TYR A 158 -2.02 -10.07 -15.80
N GLY A 159 -3.31 -10.25 -15.54
CA GLY A 159 -4.00 -9.77 -14.34
C GLY A 159 -4.83 -10.87 -13.69
N PRO A 160 -5.25 -10.70 -12.44
CA PRO A 160 -6.04 -11.70 -11.73
C PRO A 160 -7.42 -11.86 -12.36
N LYS A 161 -7.88 -13.10 -12.48
CA LYS A 161 -9.25 -13.48 -12.87
C LYS A 161 -10.03 -14.01 -11.68
N GLU A 162 -9.44 -14.93 -10.93
CA GLU A 162 -10.02 -15.49 -9.71
C GLU A 162 -8.92 -16.14 -8.85
N PHE A 163 -9.22 -16.31 -7.56
CA PHE A 163 -8.38 -17.06 -6.62
C PHE A 163 -9.08 -18.37 -6.27
N LEU A 164 -8.38 -19.49 -6.49
CA LEU A 164 -8.87 -20.81 -6.13
C LEU A 164 -8.49 -21.11 -4.68
N SER A 165 -9.40 -21.72 -3.93
CA SER A 165 -9.18 -22.07 -2.53
C SER A 165 -9.68 -23.46 -2.22
N GLU A 166 -9.03 -24.12 -1.26
CA GLU A 166 -9.47 -25.35 -0.63
C GLU A 166 -9.49 -25.18 0.88
N ASN A 167 -10.56 -25.64 1.52
CA ASN A 167 -10.77 -25.45 2.96
C ASN A 167 -10.62 -24.00 3.44
N GLY A 168 -11.01 -23.03 2.59
CA GLY A 168 -10.92 -21.61 2.90
C GLY A 168 -9.53 -20.97 2.75
N HIS A 169 -8.51 -21.72 2.27
CA HIS A 169 -7.16 -21.20 2.04
C HIS A 169 -6.84 -21.20 0.55
N VAL A 170 -6.15 -20.16 0.07
CA VAL A 170 -5.76 -20.03 -1.34
C VAL A 170 -4.82 -21.16 -1.75
N THR A 171 -5.07 -21.74 -2.94
CA THR A 171 -4.25 -22.82 -3.52
C THR A 171 -3.70 -22.47 -4.89
N ALA A 172 -4.32 -21.53 -5.59
CA ALA A 172 -3.83 -21.03 -6.87
C ALA A 172 -4.45 -19.68 -7.22
N VAL A 173 -3.81 -18.96 -8.12
CA VAL A 173 -4.39 -17.80 -8.81
C VAL A 173 -4.56 -18.13 -10.29
N VAL A 174 -5.76 -17.89 -10.82
CA VAL A 174 -6.03 -17.89 -12.25
C VAL A 174 -5.85 -16.48 -12.77
N LEU A 175 -5.02 -16.34 -13.78
CA LEU A 175 -4.68 -15.08 -14.40
C LEU A 175 -5.24 -15.05 -15.82
N LYS A 176 -5.58 -13.87 -16.32
CA LYS A 176 -6.05 -13.61 -17.68
C LYS A 176 -5.13 -12.63 -18.39
N LYS A 177 -4.95 -12.82 -19.69
CA LYS A 177 -4.10 -11.99 -20.52
C LYS A 177 -4.60 -10.55 -20.59
N CYS A 178 -3.75 -9.60 -20.27
CA CYS A 178 -4.01 -8.18 -20.49
C CYS A 178 -3.73 -7.84 -21.96
N THR A 179 -4.74 -7.30 -22.65
CA THR A 179 -4.67 -6.94 -24.08
C THR A 179 -4.49 -5.44 -24.30
N GLY A 180 -4.76 -4.62 -23.29
CA GLY A 180 -4.56 -3.18 -23.32
C GLY A 180 -4.62 -2.59 -21.92
N LEU A 181 -3.87 -1.51 -21.69
CA LEU A 181 -3.80 -0.85 -20.37
C LEU A 181 -4.67 0.42 -20.29
N TYR A 182 -4.86 1.08 -21.41
CA TYR A 182 -5.51 2.40 -21.48
C TYR A 182 -6.63 2.41 -22.49
N ASN A 183 -7.67 3.16 -22.21
CA ASN A 183 -8.75 3.42 -23.17
C ASN A 183 -8.34 4.49 -24.21
N ALA A 184 -9.28 4.82 -25.12
CA ALA A 184 -9.06 5.80 -26.19
C ALA A 184 -8.74 7.22 -25.66
N GLU A 185 -9.19 7.54 -24.43
CA GLU A 185 -8.94 8.80 -23.75
C GLU A 185 -7.63 8.81 -22.94
N GLY A 186 -6.80 7.77 -23.04
CA GLY A 186 -5.54 7.63 -22.32
C GLY A 186 -5.70 7.39 -20.81
N ARG A 187 -6.90 6.97 -20.34
CA ARG A 187 -7.15 6.63 -18.94
C ARG A 187 -6.86 5.15 -18.70
N PHE A 188 -6.28 4.83 -17.55
CA PHE A 188 -6.05 3.45 -17.15
C PHE A 188 -7.39 2.70 -17.04
N ALA A 189 -7.60 1.76 -17.94
CA ALA A 189 -8.77 0.93 -18.08
C ALA A 189 -8.39 -0.39 -18.77
N PRO A 190 -7.78 -1.33 -18.03
CA PRO A 190 -7.22 -2.53 -18.62
C PRO A 190 -8.31 -3.41 -19.27
N THR A 191 -7.98 -3.95 -20.43
CA THR A 191 -8.80 -4.91 -21.17
C THR A 191 -8.15 -6.27 -21.18
N TYR A 192 -8.94 -7.33 -21.28
CA TYR A 192 -8.45 -8.70 -21.13
C TYR A 192 -9.00 -9.65 -22.19
N ASP A 193 -8.21 -10.67 -22.51
CA ASP A 193 -8.70 -11.89 -23.17
C ASP A 193 -9.06 -12.91 -22.06
N GLU A 194 -10.33 -13.17 -21.91
CA GLU A 194 -10.85 -14.09 -20.88
C GLU A 194 -10.56 -15.57 -21.19
N ASN A 195 -10.14 -15.89 -22.42
CA ASN A 195 -9.83 -17.25 -22.87
C ASN A 195 -8.33 -17.57 -22.79
N ASP A 196 -7.46 -16.56 -22.85
CA ASP A 196 -6.01 -16.73 -22.64
C ASP A 196 -5.71 -16.63 -21.14
N THR A 197 -5.67 -17.78 -20.48
CA THR A 197 -5.48 -17.86 -19.03
C THR A 197 -4.31 -18.74 -18.66
N ILE A 198 -3.66 -18.40 -17.54
CA ILE A 198 -2.64 -19.22 -16.88
C ILE A 198 -3.02 -19.40 -15.41
N THR A 199 -2.68 -20.56 -14.86
CA THR A 199 -2.90 -20.84 -13.43
C THR A 199 -1.57 -21.04 -12.73
N LEU A 200 -1.35 -20.27 -11.66
CA LEU A 200 -0.15 -20.35 -10.83
C LEU A 200 -0.52 -20.94 -9.46
N PRO A 201 -0.06 -22.17 -9.12
CA PRO A 201 -0.23 -22.72 -7.78
C PRO A 201 0.54 -21.90 -6.75
N CYS A 202 -0.12 -21.53 -5.64
CA CYS A 202 0.46 -20.75 -4.57
C CYS A 202 -0.29 -20.99 -3.25
N GLY A 203 0.40 -20.81 -2.12
CA GLY A 203 -0.21 -20.79 -0.79
C GLY A 203 -0.39 -19.38 -0.24
N ASN A 204 0.18 -18.38 -0.92
CA ASN A 204 0.05 -16.98 -0.52
C ASN A 204 -0.14 -16.08 -1.76
N VAL A 205 -0.98 -15.06 -1.62
CA VAL A 205 -1.15 -14.01 -2.62
C VAL A 205 -0.99 -12.65 -1.96
N VAL A 206 -0.19 -11.78 -2.56
CA VAL A 206 0.03 -10.42 -2.07
C VAL A 206 -0.44 -9.42 -3.13
N LEU A 207 -1.48 -8.66 -2.79
CA LEU A 207 -2.06 -7.65 -3.68
C LEU A 207 -1.32 -6.32 -3.54
N SER A 208 -0.63 -5.91 -4.60
CA SER A 208 0.12 -4.65 -4.69
C SER A 208 -0.37 -3.78 -5.86
N ILE A 209 -1.70 -3.60 -5.94
CA ILE A 209 -2.39 -2.93 -7.05
C ILE A 209 -2.85 -1.51 -6.69
N GLY A 210 -2.16 -0.88 -5.78
CA GLY A 210 -2.36 0.48 -5.33
C GLY A 210 -2.74 0.60 -3.87
N GLN A 211 -2.69 1.84 -3.39
CA GLN A 211 -2.98 2.21 -2.02
C GLN A 211 -4.23 3.10 -1.97
N CYS A 212 -4.85 3.20 -0.80
CA CYS A 212 -5.97 4.08 -0.54
C CYS A 212 -5.85 4.75 0.81
N ILE A 213 -6.56 5.86 0.96
CA ILE A 213 -6.66 6.61 2.21
C ILE A 213 -7.72 5.94 3.07
N GLU A 214 -7.39 5.68 4.32
CA GLU A 214 -8.32 5.17 5.33
C GLU A 214 -8.66 6.30 6.30
N TRP A 215 -9.77 6.99 6.03
CA TRP A 215 -10.22 8.11 6.86
C TRP A 215 -10.81 7.66 8.20
N GLY A 216 -11.39 6.47 8.26
CA GLY A 216 -12.13 6.02 9.43
C GLY A 216 -13.14 7.08 9.86
N ASP A 217 -13.19 7.38 11.15
CA ASP A 217 -14.08 8.38 11.76
C ASP A 217 -13.44 9.78 11.89
N LEU A 218 -12.21 9.97 11.39
CA LEU A 218 -11.44 11.20 11.55
C LEU A 218 -12.19 12.46 11.10
N LEU A 219 -12.94 12.37 10.00
CA LEU A 219 -13.65 13.51 9.40
C LEU A 219 -15.10 13.63 9.83
N ASN A 220 -15.57 12.82 10.78
CA ASN A 220 -16.96 12.88 11.26
C ASN A 220 -17.27 14.25 11.86
N GLY A 221 -18.29 14.93 11.30
CA GLY A 221 -18.69 16.27 11.72
C GLY A 221 -17.86 17.41 11.15
N GLU A 222 -16.90 17.13 10.26
CA GLU A 222 -16.06 18.15 9.63
C GLU A 222 -16.52 18.47 8.21
N ALA A 223 -16.30 19.72 7.76
CA ALA A 223 -16.69 20.19 6.43
C ALA A 223 -15.59 19.92 5.36
N VAL A 224 -14.77 18.89 5.55
CA VAL A 224 -13.73 18.49 4.60
C VAL A 224 -14.37 17.78 3.42
N GLN A 225 -14.12 18.27 2.21
CA GLN A 225 -14.59 17.66 0.98
C GLN A 225 -13.56 16.63 0.47
N LEU A 226 -14.06 15.48 -0.01
CA LEU A 226 -13.23 14.45 -0.62
C LEU A 226 -13.47 14.44 -2.14
N GLY A 227 -12.38 14.40 -2.88
CA GLY A 227 -12.36 14.32 -4.33
C GLY A 227 -12.23 12.89 -4.85
N ARG A 228 -11.78 12.78 -6.10
CA ARG A 228 -11.53 11.48 -6.73
C ARG A 228 -10.48 10.69 -5.95
N GLY A 229 -10.71 9.40 -5.74
CA GLY A 229 -9.80 8.52 -4.99
C GLY A 229 -9.76 8.80 -3.50
N GLN A 230 -10.78 9.47 -2.96
CA GLN A 230 -10.90 9.85 -1.55
C GLN A 230 -9.83 10.84 -1.07
N GLY A 231 -9.10 11.49 -1.96
CA GLY A 231 -8.16 12.57 -1.60
C GLY A 231 -8.90 13.80 -1.07
N ALA A 232 -8.32 14.48 -0.09
CA ALA A 232 -8.90 15.71 0.44
C ALA A 232 -8.79 16.87 -0.55
N VAL A 233 -9.88 17.63 -0.70
CA VAL A 233 -9.91 18.85 -1.50
C VAL A 233 -9.41 20.02 -0.66
N ALA A 234 -8.38 20.70 -1.14
CA ALA A 234 -7.77 21.83 -0.45
C ALA A 234 -7.27 22.89 -1.46
N ASP A 235 -7.07 24.10 -0.98
CA ASP A 235 -6.42 25.16 -1.75
C ASP A 235 -4.97 24.79 -2.08
N ALA A 236 -4.54 25.00 -3.31
CA ALA A 236 -3.25 24.55 -3.81
C ALA A 236 -2.03 25.30 -3.24
N LEU A 237 -2.22 26.47 -2.63
CA LEU A 237 -1.15 27.27 -2.04
C LEU A 237 -1.08 27.11 -0.54
N THR A 238 -2.24 27.10 0.12
CA THR A 238 -2.34 27.07 1.59
C THR A 238 -2.53 25.68 2.14
N TYR A 239 -2.96 24.71 1.29
CA TYR A 239 -3.39 23.36 1.69
C TYR A 239 -4.55 23.35 2.70
N GLN A 240 -5.26 24.48 2.83
CA GLN A 240 -6.44 24.63 3.67
C GLN A 240 -7.65 23.98 3.01
N THR A 241 -8.43 23.22 3.77
CA THR A 241 -9.67 22.61 3.30
C THR A 241 -10.86 23.59 3.41
N ALA A 242 -12.06 23.14 3.03
CA ALA A 242 -13.28 23.89 3.28
C ALA A 242 -13.56 24.13 4.78
N GLN A 243 -12.99 23.30 5.68
CA GLN A 243 -12.98 23.52 7.11
C GLN A 243 -11.80 24.44 7.47
N PRO A 244 -12.02 25.67 7.95
CA PRO A 244 -10.97 26.70 8.02
C PRO A 244 -9.76 26.39 8.91
N ASP A 245 -9.91 25.52 9.91
CA ASP A 245 -8.86 25.12 10.82
C ASP A 245 -8.20 23.79 10.44
N ILE A 246 -8.60 23.17 9.31
CA ILE A 246 -8.05 21.90 8.82
C ILE A 246 -7.23 22.12 7.55
N PHE A 247 -5.99 21.68 7.61
CA PHE A 247 -5.02 21.64 6.52
C PHE A 247 -4.66 20.19 6.22
N VAL A 248 -4.27 19.90 4.98
CA VAL A 248 -3.92 18.54 4.54
C VAL A 248 -2.61 18.53 3.78
N GLY A 249 -1.90 17.40 3.79
CA GLY A 249 -0.66 17.26 3.01
C GLY A 249 -0.19 15.82 2.87
N GLY A 250 0.83 15.62 2.06
CA GLY A 250 1.29 14.30 1.67
C GLY A 250 0.23 13.55 0.85
N ASP A 251 0.20 12.21 0.98
CA ASP A 251 -0.62 11.35 0.14
C ASP A 251 -2.13 11.59 0.25
N VAL A 252 -2.62 12.16 1.35
CA VAL A 252 -4.06 12.50 1.47
C VAL A 252 -4.48 13.60 0.53
N TYR A 253 -3.52 14.38 0.01
CA TYR A 253 -3.73 15.45 -0.96
C TYR A 253 -3.24 15.08 -2.37
N THR A 254 -2.02 14.54 -2.48
CA THR A 254 -1.38 14.26 -3.78
C THR A 254 -1.65 12.85 -4.31
N GLY A 255 -2.23 11.96 -3.52
CA GLY A 255 -2.18 10.52 -3.73
C GLY A 255 -0.80 9.93 -3.39
N PRO A 256 -0.66 8.59 -3.42
CA PRO A 256 0.59 7.91 -3.08
C PRO A 256 1.75 8.36 -3.97
N ARG A 257 2.86 8.77 -3.34
CA ARG A 257 4.07 9.25 -4.00
C ARG A 257 5.32 8.71 -3.30
N PHE A 258 6.49 8.93 -3.91
CA PHE A 258 7.78 8.69 -3.24
C PHE A 258 7.93 9.56 -2.01
N ALA A 259 8.71 9.08 -1.03
CA ALA A 259 8.91 9.78 0.24
C ALA A 259 9.69 11.11 0.10
N ILE A 260 10.33 11.33 -1.01
CA ILE A 260 11.09 12.54 -1.34
C ILE A 260 10.29 13.51 -2.20
#